data_023c064774d954aa0a4751ccfd964ad7
#
_entry.id   023c064774d954aa0a4751ccfd964ad7
#
_cell.length_a   1.000
_cell.length_b   1.000
_cell.length_c   1.000
_cell.angle_alpha   90.00
_cell.angle_beta   90.00
_cell.angle_gamma   90.00
#
_symmetry.space_group_name_H-M   'P 1'
#
loop_
_entity.id
_entity.type
_entity.pdbx_description
1 polymer ?
#
loop_
_entity_poly.entity_id
_entity_poly.type
_entity_poly.pdbx_seq_one_letter_code
_entity_poly.pdbx_strand_id
1 'polypeptide(L)'
;MKIRADRAHRRVGHVRGAGVEDRLGVVRRAEPGALDLAGRVEWATELGLPVFRAKQLSTHYFAHHTDDPEQMTDLPKAARDELAAAMLPPLLAPVRTITADRGATLKSVWRLHDGALVESVLMRYPRRATICISSQAGCGMNCPFCATGQEGLTRNKIG
;
A
#
# COMPACT_ATOMS: atom_id res chain seq x y z
N MET A 1 -0.87 -10.42 24.38
CA MET A 1 -1.04 -10.60 22.93
C MET A 1 0.32 -10.39 22.28
N LYS A 2 1.01 -11.50 21.96
CA LYS A 2 2.36 -11.46 21.36
C LYS A 2 2.20 -11.22 19.86
N ILE A 3 2.43 -10.00 19.39
CA ILE A 3 2.61 -9.72 17.96
C ILE A 3 4.01 -10.20 17.61
N ARG A 4 4.10 -11.30 16.86
CA ARG A 4 5.35 -11.77 16.26
C ARG A 4 5.78 -10.77 15.18
N ALA A 5 6.69 -9.89 15.54
CA ALA A 5 7.42 -9.07 14.60
C ALA A 5 8.71 -9.81 14.22
N ASP A 6 8.58 -10.81 13.34
CA ASP A 6 9.78 -11.37 12.72
C ASP A 6 9.38 -12.16 11.47
N ARG A 7 9.33 -11.49 10.35
CA ARG A 7 9.49 -12.04 8.98
C ARG A 7 9.29 -11.00 7.87
N ALA A 8 10.02 -9.91 7.92
CA ALA A 8 10.03 -8.97 6.80
C ALA A 8 11.46 -8.67 6.32
N HIS A 9 12.27 -9.72 6.14
CA HIS A 9 13.50 -9.62 5.36
C HIS A 9 13.54 -10.74 4.31
N ARG A 10 12.46 -10.91 3.55
CA ARG A 10 12.59 -11.55 2.24
C ARG A 10 12.97 -10.46 1.24
N ARG A 11 14.10 -10.69 0.59
CA ARG A 11 14.58 -9.95 -0.57
C ARG A 11 13.41 -9.70 -1.51
N VAL A 12 13.01 -8.44 -1.63
CA VAL A 12 12.20 -8.00 -2.77
C VAL A 12 13.06 -8.23 -3.98
N GLY A 13 12.84 -9.36 -4.63
CA GLY A 13 13.39 -9.61 -5.95
C GLY A 13 12.97 -8.43 -6.81
N HIS A 14 13.94 -7.85 -7.50
CA HIS A 14 13.74 -6.83 -8.50
C HIS A 14 12.83 -7.43 -9.58
N VAL A 15 11.53 -7.33 -9.40
CA VAL A 15 10.59 -7.46 -10.51
C VAL A 15 10.86 -6.21 -11.33
N ARG A 16 11.68 -6.38 -12.37
CA ARG A 16 11.74 -5.41 -13.46
C ARG A 16 10.30 -5.22 -13.89
N GLY A 17 9.76 -4.04 -13.69
CA GLY A 17 8.52 -3.62 -14.29
C GLY A 17 8.66 -3.75 -15.81
N ALA A 18 8.41 -4.95 -16.31
CA ALA A 18 7.92 -5.08 -17.65
C ALA A 18 6.61 -4.32 -17.63
N GLY A 19 6.58 -3.17 -18.29
CA GLY A 19 5.35 -2.48 -18.55
C GLY A 19 4.40 -3.53 -19.06
N VAL A 20 3.36 -3.83 -18.29
CA VAL A 20 2.17 -4.45 -18.83
C VAL A 20 1.66 -3.41 -19.80
N GLU A 21 2.12 -3.56 -21.05
CA GLU A 21 1.55 -2.82 -22.17
C GLU A 21 0.06 -3.08 -22.10
N ASP A 22 -0.60 -2.03 -21.78
CA ASP A 22 -1.97 -1.74 -21.77
C ASP A 22 -2.71 -2.38 -22.97
N ARG A 23 -3.01 -3.68 -22.88
CA ARG A 23 -3.89 -4.34 -23.85
C ARG A 23 -5.34 -3.93 -23.67
N LEU A 24 -5.67 -3.16 -22.64
CA LEU A 24 -7.04 -2.86 -22.27
C LEU A 24 -7.36 -1.37 -22.24
N GLY A 25 -6.44 -0.44 -22.59
CA GLY A 25 -6.75 1.00 -22.60
C GLY A 25 -7.35 1.46 -21.27
N VAL A 26 -7.00 0.81 -20.16
CA VAL A 26 -7.62 1.08 -18.88
C VAL A 26 -7.11 2.42 -18.41
N VAL A 27 -7.93 3.41 -18.63
CA VAL A 27 -7.85 4.70 -17.96
C VAL A 27 -7.46 4.47 -16.51
N ARG A 28 -6.44 5.19 -16.05
CA ARG A 28 -5.99 5.25 -14.66
C ARG A 28 -7.17 5.59 -13.75
N ARG A 29 -7.97 4.59 -13.41
CA ARG A 29 -9.01 4.71 -12.40
C ARG A 29 -8.37 4.58 -11.03
N ALA A 30 -9.08 5.09 -10.02
CA ALA A 30 -8.66 5.02 -8.63
C ALA A 30 -8.08 3.64 -8.28
N GLU A 31 -6.99 3.65 -7.54
CA GLU A 31 -6.32 2.41 -7.11
C GLU A 31 -7.33 1.48 -6.43
N PRO A 32 -7.32 0.16 -6.70
CA PRO A 32 -8.30 -0.78 -6.13
C PRO A 32 -8.41 -0.70 -4.61
N GLY A 33 -7.32 -0.38 -3.92
CA GLY A 33 -7.29 -0.17 -2.47
C GLY A 33 -8.03 1.09 -1.99
N ALA A 34 -8.23 2.08 -2.86
CA ALA A 34 -8.98 3.30 -2.57
C ALA A 34 -10.48 3.16 -2.89
N LEU A 35 -10.87 2.11 -3.64
CA LEU A 35 -12.26 1.86 -4.00
C LEU A 35 -13.05 1.31 -2.80
N ASP A 36 -14.31 1.69 -2.71
CA ASP A 36 -15.26 1.00 -1.85
C ASP A 36 -15.58 -0.42 -2.38
N LEU A 37 -16.42 -1.17 -1.68
CA LEU A 37 -16.75 -2.54 -2.11
C LEU A 37 -17.42 -2.56 -3.49
N ALA A 38 -18.28 -1.58 -3.79
CA ALA A 38 -18.97 -1.50 -5.07
C ALA A 38 -17.98 -1.26 -6.21
N GLY A 39 -17.07 -0.31 -6.05
CA GLY A 39 -16.02 -0.03 -7.02
C GLY A 39 -15.07 -1.22 -7.22
N ARG A 40 -14.75 -1.99 -6.18
CA ARG A 40 -13.94 -3.22 -6.33
C ARG A 40 -14.70 -4.33 -7.07
N VAL A 41 -16.01 -4.41 -6.91
CA VAL A 41 -16.86 -5.35 -7.65
C VAL A 41 -16.91 -4.98 -9.13
N GLU A 42 -17.06 -3.69 -9.44
CA GLU A 42 -17.00 -3.20 -10.83
C GLU A 42 -15.65 -3.52 -11.46
N TRP A 43 -14.55 -3.25 -10.74
CA TRP A 43 -13.20 -3.55 -11.20
C TRP A 43 -13.00 -5.05 -11.47
N ALA A 44 -13.46 -5.92 -10.56
CA ALA A 44 -13.40 -7.35 -10.78
C ALA A 44 -14.19 -7.80 -12.02
N THR A 45 -15.36 -7.18 -12.25
CA THR A 45 -16.20 -7.46 -13.43
C THR A 45 -15.50 -7.03 -14.72
N GLU A 46 -14.84 -5.86 -14.73
CA GLU A 46 -14.06 -5.36 -15.86
C GLU A 46 -12.88 -6.31 -16.19
N LEU A 47 -12.28 -6.93 -15.17
CA LEU A 47 -11.24 -7.95 -15.34
C LEU A 47 -11.78 -9.34 -15.71
N GLY A 48 -13.09 -9.47 -15.91
CA GLY A 48 -13.73 -10.76 -16.20
C GLY A 48 -13.77 -11.73 -15.01
N LEU A 49 -13.57 -11.23 -13.79
CA LEU A 49 -13.58 -12.04 -12.58
C LEU A 49 -14.97 -12.14 -11.98
N PRO A 50 -15.35 -13.29 -11.40
CA PRO A 50 -16.60 -13.42 -10.65
C PRO A 50 -16.64 -12.45 -9.46
N VAL A 51 -17.79 -11.81 -9.23
CA VAL A 51 -18.04 -10.81 -8.17
C VAL A 51 -17.59 -11.28 -6.78
N PHE A 52 -17.77 -12.57 -6.47
CA PHE A 52 -17.38 -13.12 -5.16
C PHE A 52 -15.86 -13.07 -4.93
N ARG A 53 -15.04 -13.01 -6.00
CA ARG A 53 -13.58 -12.86 -5.87
C ARG A 53 -13.20 -11.50 -5.30
N ALA A 54 -13.89 -10.44 -5.71
CA ALA A 54 -13.69 -9.11 -5.12
C ALA A 54 -13.99 -9.11 -3.62
N LYS A 55 -15.01 -9.83 -3.19
CA LYS A 55 -15.38 -9.96 -1.77
C LYS A 55 -14.32 -10.77 -0.99
N GLN A 56 -13.86 -11.90 -1.53
CA GLN A 56 -12.80 -12.71 -0.89
C GLN A 56 -11.53 -11.89 -0.70
N LEU A 57 -11.01 -11.28 -1.75
CA LEU A 57 -9.81 -10.43 -1.68
C LEU A 57 -9.99 -9.25 -0.74
N SER A 58 -11.16 -8.61 -0.75
CA SER A 58 -11.47 -7.53 0.19
C SER A 58 -11.46 -8.01 1.65
N THR A 59 -11.94 -9.21 1.92
CA THR A 59 -11.91 -9.80 3.28
C THR A 59 -10.48 -10.04 3.73
N HIS A 60 -9.63 -10.61 2.87
CA HIS A 60 -8.21 -10.80 3.20
C HIS A 60 -7.51 -9.48 3.47
N TYR A 61 -7.67 -8.49 2.62
CA TYR A 61 -6.99 -7.22 2.76
C TYR A 61 -7.48 -6.39 3.96
N PHE A 62 -8.80 -6.21 4.11
CA PHE A 62 -9.36 -5.31 5.13
C PHE A 62 -9.67 -5.97 6.46
N ALA A 63 -10.05 -7.23 6.49
CA ALA A 63 -10.39 -7.93 7.74
C ALA A 63 -9.23 -8.75 8.29
N HIS A 64 -8.49 -9.43 7.41
CA HIS A 64 -7.34 -10.23 7.83
C HIS A 64 -6.02 -9.48 7.77
N HIS A 65 -6.00 -8.26 7.19
CA HIS A 65 -4.81 -7.42 7.05
C HIS A 65 -3.65 -8.13 6.37
N THR A 66 -3.94 -8.91 5.33
CA THR A 66 -2.94 -9.62 4.52
C THR A 66 -3.14 -9.35 3.03
N ASP A 67 -2.01 -9.13 2.37
CA ASP A 67 -1.87 -9.06 0.91
C ASP A 67 -1.03 -10.24 0.37
N ASP A 68 -0.62 -11.16 1.26
CA ASP A 68 0.17 -12.34 0.93
C ASP A 68 -0.71 -13.43 0.30
N PRO A 69 -0.54 -13.77 -1.00
CA PRO A 69 -1.32 -14.78 -1.68
C PRO A 69 -1.26 -16.16 -1.02
N GLU A 70 -0.16 -16.51 -0.36
CA GLU A 70 0.00 -17.80 0.33
C GLU A 70 -0.99 -17.96 1.49
N GLN A 71 -1.45 -16.86 2.08
CA GLN A 71 -2.41 -16.85 3.18
C GLN A 71 -3.86 -16.87 2.71
N MET A 72 -4.12 -16.65 1.41
CA MET A 72 -5.46 -16.61 0.81
C MET A 72 -5.92 -18.01 0.41
N THR A 73 -6.12 -18.88 1.39
CA THR A 73 -6.37 -20.32 1.16
C THR A 73 -7.71 -20.66 0.51
N ASP A 74 -8.66 -19.74 0.54
CA ASP A 74 -9.97 -19.81 -0.10
C ASP A 74 -9.94 -19.47 -1.60
N LEU A 75 -8.79 -18.98 -2.09
CA LEU A 75 -8.57 -18.77 -3.52
C LEU A 75 -7.89 -19.98 -4.17
N PRO A 76 -8.18 -20.28 -5.45
CA PRO A 76 -7.50 -21.34 -6.19
C PRO A 76 -6.00 -21.08 -6.23
N LYS A 77 -5.18 -22.07 -5.82
CA LYS A 77 -3.73 -21.93 -5.71
C LYS A 77 -3.07 -21.42 -7.00
N ALA A 78 -3.53 -21.87 -8.15
CA ALA A 78 -2.98 -21.47 -9.45
C ALA A 78 -3.28 -20.01 -9.85
N ALA A 79 -4.28 -19.38 -9.23
CA ALA A 79 -4.74 -18.02 -9.57
C ALA A 79 -4.46 -17.00 -8.47
N ARG A 80 -3.93 -17.39 -7.32
CA ARG A 80 -3.75 -16.48 -6.16
C ARG A 80 -2.86 -15.31 -6.47
N ASP A 81 -1.69 -15.56 -7.04
CA ASP A 81 -0.70 -14.54 -7.36
C ASP A 81 -1.24 -13.55 -8.39
N GLU A 82 -1.89 -14.05 -9.44
CA GLU A 82 -2.48 -13.22 -10.49
C GLU A 82 -3.64 -12.38 -9.95
N LEU A 83 -4.54 -12.98 -9.17
CA LEU A 83 -5.68 -12.28 -8.56
C LEU A 83 -5.22 -11.22 -7.55
N ALA A 84 -4.24 -11.55 -6.71
CA ALA A 84 -3.69 -10.60 -5.75
C ALA A 84 -2.97 -9.44 -6.47
N ALA A 85 -2.16 -9.74 -7.48
CA ALA A 85 -1.47 -8.71 -8.26
C ALA A 85 -2.44 -7.78 -9.00
N ALA A 86 -3.54 -8.32 -9.54
CA ALA A 86 -4.54 -7.55 -10.25
C ALA A 86 -5.41 -6.68 -9.33
N MET A 87 -5.79 -7.21 -8.16
CA MET A 87 -6.77 -6.57 -7.28
C MET A 87 -6.14 -5.83 -6.09
N LEU A 88 -4.92 -6.17 -5.71
CA LEU A 88 -4.20 -5.62 -4.56
C LEU A 88 -2.78 -5.17 -4.95
N PRO A 89 -2.64 -4.26 -5.92
CA PRO A 89 -1.32 -3.75 -6.27
C PRO A 89 -0.69 -3.04 -5.06
N PRO A 90 0.64 -3.14 -4.86
CA PRO A 90 1.30 -2.47 -3.77
C PRO A 90 1.17 -0.95 -3.90
N LEU A 91 0.46 -0.32 -2.97
CA LEU A 91 0.22 1.14 -2.96
C LEU A 91 1.47 1.92 -2.55
N LEU A 92 2.33 1.29 -1.75
CA LEU A 92 3.51 1.91 -1.17
C LEU A 92 4.72 0.97 -1.33
N ALA A 93 5.79 1.50 -1.91
CA ALA A 93 7.07 0.80 -1.94
C ALA A 93 8.00 1.38 -0.86
N PRO A 94 8.61 0.56 0.02
CA PRO A 94 9.56 1.04 1.02
C PRO A 94 10.84 1.53 0.32
N VAL A 95 11.26 2.76 0.64
CA VAL A 95 12.50 3.36 0.13
C VAL A 95 13.59 3.27 1.18
N ARG A 96 13.29 3.69 2.40
CA ARG A 96 14.24 3.71 3.51
C ARG A 96 13.52 3.62 4.85
N THR A 97 14.11 2.89 5.78
CA THR A 97 13.70 2.88 7.19
C THR A 97 14.87 3.25 8.08
N ILE A 98 14.65 4.16 8.99
CA ILE A 98 15.59 4.59 10.03
C ILE A 98 15.02 4.14 11.37
N THR A 99 15.86 3.55 12.19
CA THR A 99 15.48 3.06 13.51
C THR A 99 16.19 3.90 14.58
N ALA A 100 15.45 4.32 15.58
CA ALA A 100 15.96 5.02 16.76
C ALA A 100 15.43 4.39 18.06
N ASP A 101 15.90 4.87 19.19
CA ASP A 101 15.45 4.46 20.54
C ASP A 101 15.49 2.92 20.73
N ARG A 102 16.60 2.29 20.33
CA ARG A 102 16.78 0.83 20.39
C ARG A 102 15.68 0.03 19.68
N GLY A 103 15.12 0.58 18.58
CA GLY A 103 14.06 -0.07 17.82
C GLY A 103 12.65 0.34 18.24
N ALA A 104 12.50 1.21 19.23
CA ALA A 104 11.19 1.69 19.65
C ALA A 104 10.58 2.67 18.63
N THR A 105 11.42 3.43 17.92
CA THR A 105 11.00 4.37 16.90
C THR A 105 11.48 3.93 15.53
N LEU A 106 10.55 3.85 14.57
CA LEU A 106 10.84 3.57 13.17
C LEU A 106 10.29 4.70 12.31
N LYS A 107 11.17 5.36 11.56
CA LYS A 107 10.79 6.31 10.52
C LYS A 107 10.99 5.67 9.16
N SER A 108 9.93 5.58 8.37
CA SER A 108 9.95 4.98 7.04
C SER A 108 9.58 6.00 5.99
N VAL A 109 10.32 5.98 4.89
CA VAL A 109 10.02 6.71 3.66
C VAL A 109 9.44 5.72 2.67
N TRP A 110 8.32 6.07 2.08
CA TRP A 110 7.58 5.27 1.13
C TRP A 110 7.47 6.00 -0.19
N ARG A 111 7.52 5.25 -1.27
CA ARG A 111 7.24 5.76 -2.61
C ARG A 111 5.84 5.34 -3.02
N LEU A 112 5.05 6.31 -3.46
CA LEU A 112 3.75 6.10 -4.09
C LEU A 112 3.93 5.64 -5.56
N HIS A 113 2.88 5.15 -6.18
CA HIS A 113 2.90 4.67 -7.57
C HIS A 113 3.31 5.77 -8.58
N ASP A 114 3.02 7.03 -8.28
CA ASP A 114 3.38 8.20 -9.10
C ASP A 114 4.81 8.72 -8.83
N GLY A 115 5.56 8.05 -7.96
CA GLY A 115 6.92 8.42 -7.57
C GLY A 115 7.01 9.40 -6.41
N ALA A 116 5.92 10.01 -5.96
CA ALA A 116 5.92 10.90 -4.81
C ALA A 116 6.35 10.18 -3.54
N LEU A 117 7.07 10.88 -2.67
CA LEU A 117 7.57 10.33 -1.42
C LEU A 117 6.72 10.80 -0.24
N VAL A 118 6.46 9.90 0.68
CA VAL A 118 5.75 10.18 1.93
C VAL A 118 6.41 9.47 3.09
N GLU A 119 6.15 9.95 4.29
CA GLU A 119 6.78 9.43 5.51
C GLU A 119 5.76 8.87 6.48
N SER A 120 6.20 7.88 7.25
CA SER A 120 5.51 7.42 8.45
C SER A 120 6.50 7.25 9.60
N VAL A 121 6.03 7.51 10.83
CA VAL A 121 6.80 7.29 12.05
C VAL A 121 5.99 6.42 12.99
N LEU A 122 6.50 5.23 13.28
CA LEU A 122 5.93 4.34 14.29
C LEU A 122 6.74 4.47 15.58
N MET A 123 6.08 4.82 16.66
CA MET A 123 6.66 4.95 18.01
C MET A 123 6.01 3.92 18.94
N ARG A 124 6.82 3.06 19.54
CA ARG A 124 6.37 2.03 20.49
C ARG A 124 6.72 2.44 21.91
N TYR A 125 5.71 2.50 22.73
CA TYR A 125 5.83 2.74 24.17
C TYR A 125 5.39 1.48 24.93
N PRO A 126 5.74 1.32 26.22
CA PRO A 126 5.40 0.13 26.99
C PRO A 126 3.92 -0.25 26.99
N ARG A 127 3.03 0.74 26.91
CA ARG A 127 1.58 0.56 27.02
C ARG A 127 0.79 0.99 25.76
N ARG A 128 1.45 1.56 24.77
CA ARG A 128 0.78 2.04 23.54
C ARG A 128 1.74 2.04 22.36
N ALA A 129 1.18 2.03 21.17
CA ALA A 129 1.90 2.39 19.96
C ALA A 129 1.23 3.60 19.33
N THR A 130 2.02 4.50 18.77
CA THR A 130 1.56 5.68 18.05
C THR A 130 2.14 5.63 16.65
N ILE A 131 1.32 5.89 15.64
CA ILE A 131 1.79 6.05 14.27
C ILE A 131 1.44 7.47 13.80
N CYS A 132 2.42 8.14 13.21
CA CYS A 132 2.25 9.37 12.48
C CYS A 132 2.41 9.06 11.00
N ILE A 133 1.47 9.48 10.18
CA ILE A 133 1.49 9.26 8.73
C ILE A 133 1.31 10.58 7.99
N SER A 134 2.05 10.77 6.89
CA SER A 134 1.81 11.91 6.01
C SER A 134 0.49 11.69 5.25
N SER A 135 -0.41 12.64 5.30
CA SER A 135 -1.64 12.66 4.50
C SER A 135 -1.45 13.31 3.14
N GLN A 136 -0.30 13.97 2.94
CA GLN A 136 0.06 14.68 1.71
C GLN A 136 1.52 14.43 1.38
N ALA A 137 1.88 14.52 0.11
CA ALA A 137 3.27 14.69 -0.32
C ALA A 137 3.53 16.19 -0.55
N GLY A 138 4.51 16.74 0.18
CA GLY A 138 4.70 18.17 0.28
C GLY A 138 3.69 18.85 1.20
N CYS A 139 3.63 20.18 1.15
CA CYS A 139 2.71 20.96 1.98
C CYS A 139 2.33 22.26 1.28
N GLY A 140 1.03 22.54 1.18
CA GLY A 140 0.50 23.75 0.55
C GLY A 140 0.69 25.04 1.37
N MET A 141 1.12 24.94 2.64
CA MET A 141 1.34 26.11 3.49
C MET A 141 2.58 26.92 3.11
N ASN A 142 3.54 26.29 2.42
CA ASN A 142 4.77 26.93 1.94
C ASN A 142 5.51 27.78 2.98
N CYS A 143 5.57 27.31 4.24
CA CYS A 143 6.25 28.03 5.30
C CYS A 143 7.77 28.09 5.04
N PRO A 144 8.41 29.26 5.09
CA PRO A 144 9.82 29.43 4.72
C PRO A 144 10.81 28.72 5.65
N PHE A 145 10.38 28.36 6.85
CA PHE A 145 11.19 27.67 7.85
C PHE A 145 10.95 26.15 7.88
N CYS A 146 10.08 25.61 7.02
CA CYS A 146 9.67 24.21 7.02
C CYS A 146 10.17 23.51 5.77
N ALA A 147 11.06 22.53 5.92
CA ALA A 147 11.61 21.77 4.79
C ALA A 147 10.52 21.08 3.95
N THR A 148 9.47 20.56 4.57
CA THR A 148 8.35 19.91 3.86
C THR A 148 7.56 20.89 2.99
N GLY A 149 7.52 22.19 3.37
CA GLY A 149 6.77 23.22 2.65
C GLY A 149 7.52 23.84 1.48
N GLN A 150 8.83 23.72 1.42
CA GLN A 150 9.68 24.43 0.44
C GLN A 150 9.42 24.04 -1.01
N GLU A 151 8.99 22.82 -1.26
CA GLU A 151 8.66 22.32 -2.60
C GLU A 151 7.16 22.42 -2.95
N GLY A 152 6.38 23.05 -2.05
CA GLY A 152 4.93 23.17 -2.21
C GLY A 152 4.19 21.84 -2.01
N LEU A 153 2.93 21.80 -2.44
CA LEU A 153 2.08 20.61 -2.40
C LEU A 153 2.22 19.82 -3.70
N THR A 154 2.79 18.63 -3.61
CA THR A 154 2.91 17.74 -4.77
C THR A 154 1.62 16.96 -4.99
N ARG A 155 1.02 16.42 -3.91
CA ARG A 155 -0.16 15.58 -3.99
C ARG A 155 -0.87 15.41 -2.65
N ASN A 156 -2.21 15.34 -2.68
CA ASN A 156 -3.01 14.78 -1.58
C ASN A 156 -3.01 13.26 -1.67
N LYS A 157 -2.99 12.56 -0.54
CA LYS A 157 -3.15 11.10 -0.49
C LYS A 157 -4.62 10.68 -0.57
N ILE A 158 -5.51 11.55 -0.14
CA ILE A 158 -6.96 11.32 -0.09
C ILE A 158 -7.56 12.08 -1.27
N GLY A 159 -8.00 11.36 -2.26
CA GLY A 159 -8.65 11.88 -3.47
C GLY A 159 -8.29 11.11 -4.69
#